data_80c4c4e99b193709d09db94a4c6d6417
#
_entry.id   80c4c4e99b193709d09db94a4c6d6417
#
_cell.length_a   1.000
_cell.length_b   1.000
_cell.length_c   1.000
_cell.angle_alpha   90.00
_cell.angle_beta   90.00
_cell.angle_gamma   90.00
#
_symmetry.space_group_name_H-M   'P 1'
#
loop_
_entity.id
_entity.type
_entity.pdbx_description
1 polymer ?
#
loop_
_entity_poly.entity_id
_entity_poly.type
_entity_poly.pdbx_seq_one_letter_code
_entity_poly.pdbx_strand_id
1 'polypeptide(L)'
;SNTMGMITAILGDPLDIYGVEPLGKGSRLGDHSASITYGRKGVLHGFESIMLQDEDGNPGPVDSVASGRDYPSVGPERAYLRDIGRVNYVTATDEEAVDAFFKLSRYEGIIPALESSHAIAYAMKWARENRGGAILVNCSGRGDKDVDYVVEHYGYGEDHQFPA
;
A
#
# COMPACT_ATOMS: atom_id res chain seq x y z
N SER A 1 7.25 5.29 8.15
CA SER A 1 8.17 4.79 9.19
C SER A 1 8.18 3.26 9.29
N ASN A 2 7.02 2.62 9.24
CA ASN A 2 6.94 1.16 9.33
C ASN A 2 7.71 0.45 8.21
N THR A 3 7.52 0.85 6.96
CA THR A 3 8.25 0.31 5.81
C THR A 3 9.76 0.45 6.00
N MET A 4 10.24 1.62 6.38
CA MET A 4 11.67 1.85 6.60
C MET A 4 12.21 1.03 7.77
N GLY A 5 11.45 0.92 8.86
CA GLY A 5 11.84 0.10 10.02
C GLY A 5 12.07 -1.36 9.66
N MET A 6 11.26 -1.92 8.75
CA MET A 6 11.44 -3.29 8.29
C MET A 6 12.60 -3.44 7.29
N ILE A 7 12.59 -2.63 6.22
CA ILE A 7 13.53 -2.88 5.11
C ILE A 7 14.96 -2.45 5.41
N THR A 8 15.19 -1.53 6.35
CA THR A 8 16.55 -1.05 6.68
C THR A 8 17.49 -2.18 7.05
N ALA A 9 16.99 -3.17 7.80
CA ALA A 9 17.80 -4.32 8.24
C ALA A 9 18.16 -5.28 7.10
N ILE A 10 17.39 -5.30 6.01
CA ILE A 10 17.53 -6.25 4.90
C ILE A 10 17.97 -5.59 3.58
N LEU A 11 18.34 -4.31 3.62
CA LEU A 11 18.73 -3.58 2.40
C LEU A 11 19.95 -4.20 1.71
N GLY A 12 20.86 -4.83 2.45
CA GLY A 12 22.06 -5.49 1.93
C GLY A 12 21.83 -6.93 1.46
N ASP A 13 20.69 -7.52 1.74
CA ASP A 13 20.42 -8.91 1.42
C ASP A 13 19.97 -9.09 -0.05
N PRO A 14 20.26 -10.24 -0.68
CA PRO A 14 19.85 -10.53 -2.06
C PRO A 14 18.37 -10.92 -2.14
N LEU A 15 17.51 -10.03 -1.69
CA LEU A 15 16.05 -10.19 -1.66
C LEU A 15 15.38 -9.19 -2.61
N ASP A 16 14.32 -9.62 -3.26
CA ASP A 16 13.41 -8.70 -3.93
C ASP A 16 12.51 -8.01 -2.90
N ILE A 17 12.54 -6.69 -2.87
CA ILE A 17 11.75 -5.89 -1.94
C ILE A 17 10.67 -5.15 -2.72
N TYR A 18 9.44 -5.27 -2.26
CA TYR A 18 8.28 -4.59 -2.84
C TYR A 18 7.65 -3.63 -1.83
N GLY A 19 7.46 -2.38 -2.24
CA GLY A 19 6.64 -1.40 -1.55
C GLY A 19 5.29 -1.29 -2.24
N VAL A 20 4.20 -1.56 -1.53
CA VAL A 20 2.86 -1.52 -2.13
C VAL A 20 2.19 -0.20 -1.78
N GLU A 21 1.78 0.55 -2.80
CA GLU A 21 1.09 1.83 -2.65
C GLU A 21 -0.41 1.69 -2.93
N PRO A 22 -1.27 2.50 -2.28
CA PRO A 22 -2.70 2.47 -2.54
C PRO A 22 -3.03 3.13 -3.87
N LEU A 23 -3.62 2.35 -4.79
CA LEU A 23 -4.17 2.85 -6.05
C LEU A 23 -5.58 3.44 -5.87
N GLY A 24 -6.18 3.23 -4.70
CA GLY A 24 -7.51 3.76 -4.42
C GLY A 24 -8.54 3.25 -5.43
N LYS A 25 -9.26 4.20 -6.02
CA LYS A 25 -10.30 3.96 -7.04
C LYS A 25 -9.78 4.01 -8.47
N GLY A 26 -8.54 4.48 -8.68
CA GLY A 26 -7.95 4.59 -10.02
C GLY A 26 -6.67 5.43 -10.07
N SER A 27 -6.17 5.69 -11.27
CA SER A 27 -4.88 6.36 -11.49
C SER A 27 -4.96 7.88 -11.65
N ARG A 28 -6.15 8.48 -11.57
CA ARG A 28 -6.30 9.94 -11.66
C ARG A 28 -5.91 10.60 -10.33
N LEU A 29 -5.32 11.79 -10.40
CA LEU A 29 -5.04 12.61 -9.22
C LEU A 29 -6.32 12.83 -8.41
N GLY A 30 -6.28 12.47 -7.12
CA GLY A 30 -7.43 12.47 -6.23
C GLY A 30 -8.13 11.12 -6.05
N ASP A 31 -7.85 10.14 -6.91
CA ASP A 31 -8.41 8.79 -6.80
C ASP A 31 -7.48 7.84 -6.02
N HIS A 32 -6.24 8.25 -5.74
CA HIS A 32 -5.21 7.40 -5.11
C HIS A 32 -4.23 8.21 -4.24
N SER A 33 -3.39 7.50 -3.47
CA SER A 33 -2.25 8.09 -2.74
C SER A 33 -0.90 7.43 -3.10
N ALA A 34 -0.78 6.88 -4.31
CA ALA A 34 0.43 6.22 -4.82
C ALA A 34 1.47 7.26 -5.29
N SER A 35 2.10 7.93 -4.32
CA SER A 35 2.99 9.07 -4.57
C SER A 35 4.27 8.69 -5.30
N ILE A 36 4.86 7.51 -5.02
CA ILE A 36 6.10 7.06 -5.69
C ILE A 36 5.84 6.68 -7.14
N THR A 37 4.69 6.05 -7.40
CA THR A 37 4.34 5.57 -8.74
C THR A 37 3.93 6.70 -9.68
N TYR A 38 3.11 7.64 -9.21
CA TYR A 38 2.49 8.68 -10.06
C TYR A 38 2.99 10.10 -9.77
N GLY A 39 3.72 10.29 -8.67
CA GLY A 39 4.24 11.60 -8.30
C GLY A 39 5.49 12.01 -9.05
N ARG A 40 5.86 13.26 -8.88
CA ARG A 40 7.09 13.88 -9.39
C ARG A 40 7.83 14.61 -8.27
N LYS A 41 9.08 15.00 -8.50
CA LYS A 41 9.87 15.75 -7.53
C LYS A 41 9.16 17.03 -7.12
N GLY A 42 9.16 17.31 -5.82
CA GLY A 42 8.57 18.49 -5.24
C GLY A 42 9.00 18.68 -3.80
N VAL A 43 8.64 19.82 -3.22
CA VAL A 43 8.95 20.17 -1.83
C VAL A 43 7.66 20.24 -1.03
N LEU A 44 7.59 19.46 0.04
CA LEU A 44 6.48 19.47 0.98
C LEU A 44 7.02 19.39 2.40
N HIS A 45 6.49 20.18 3.32
CA HIS A 45 6.92 20.25 4.72
C HIS A 45 8.44 20.45 4.91
N GLY A 46 9.07 21.20 3.99
CA GLY A 46 10.47 21.60 4.10
C GLY A 46 11.50 20.58 3.60
N PHE A 47 11.08 19.51 2.92
CA PHE A 47 12.00 18.55 2.28
C PHE A 47 11.61 18.25 0.83
N GLU A 48 12.61 18.04 -0.01
CA GLU A 48 12.42 17.57 -1.38
C GLU A 48 12.23 16.04 -1.38
N SER A 49 11.21 15.59 -2.10
CA SER A 49 10.91 14.16 -2.30
C SER A 49 10.04 13.97 -3.53
N ILE A 50 9.34 12.84 -3.60
CA ILE A 50 8.32 12.55 -4.61
C ILE A 50 6.96 12.86 -4.02
N MET A 51 6.13 13.60 -4.75
CA MET A 51 4.78 13.96 -4.31
C MET A 51 3.81 14.02 -5.48
N LEU A 52 2.54 13.76 -5.17
CA LEU A 52 1.42 14.02 -6.07
C LEU A 52 1.19 15.52 -6.14
N GLN A 53 1.10 16.04 -7.35
CA GLN A 53 0.99 17.48 -7.60
C GLN A 53 -0.05 17.76 -8.67
N ASP A 54 -0.72 18.89 -8.52
CA ASP A 54 -1.51 19.50 -9.57
C ASP A 54 -0.62 20.11 -10.69
N GLU A 55 -1.24 20.77 -11.66
CA GLU A 55 -0.54 21.39 -12.79
C GLU A 55 0.36 22.55 -12.35
N ASP A 56 0.00 23.23 -11.26
CA ASP A 56 0.74 24.37 -10.70
C ASP A 56 1.86 23.94 -9.73
N GLY A 57 1.99 22.62 -9.45
CA GLY A 57 3.00 22.08 -8.56
C GLY A 57 2.61 22.07 -7.08
N ASN A 58 1.36 22.40 -6.75
CA ASN A 58 0.85 22.28 -5.39
C ASN A 58 0.56 20.82 -5.03
N PRO A 59 0.57 20.46 -3.72
CA PRO A 59 0.17 19.12 -3.29
C PRO A 59 -1.24 18.80 -3.78
N GLY A 60 -1.35 17.70 -4.53
CA GLY A 60 -2.62 17.21 -5.06
C GLY A 60 -3.48 16.51 -4.02
N PRO A 61 -4.79 16.40 -4.26
CA PRO A 61 -5.68 15.60 -3.45
C PRO A 61 -5.28 14.12 -3.51
N VAL A 62 -5.59 13.39 -2.45
CA VAL A 62 -5.34 11.95 -2.32
C VAL A 62 -6.58 11.25 -1.79
N ASP A 63 -6.75 9.97 -2.11
CA ASP A 63 -7.80 9.11 -1.58
C ASP A 63 -7.26 7.70 -1.36
N SER A 64 -7.71 7.05 -0.30
CA SER A 64 -7.43 5.64 -0.01
C SER A 64 -8.39 5.13 1.06
N VAL A 65 -8.81 3.88 0.94
CA VAL A 65 -9.55 3.17 1.99
C VAL A 65 -8.80 3.13 3.33
N ALA A 66 -7.47 3.23 3.29
CA ALA A 66 -6.61 3.26 4.45
C ALA A 66 -6.26 4.71 4.83
N SER A 67 -6.94 5.29 5.82
CA SER A 67 -6.77 6.69 6.24
C SER A 67 -5.33 7.06 6.62
N GLY A 68 -4.55 6.12 7.12
CA GLY A 68 -3.12 6.31 7.40
C GLY A 68 -2.23 6.48 6.16
N ARG A 69 -2.80 6.40 4.95
CA ARG A 69 -2.14 6.57 3.65
C ARG A 69 -2.50 7.89 2.96
N ASP A 70 -3.37 8.71 3.54
CA ASP A 70 -3.83 9.97 2.96
C ASP A 70 -2.78 11.08 3.09
N TYR A 71 -1.69 10.91 2.36
CA TYR A 71 -0.59 11.86 2.30
C TYR A 71 0.00 11.91 0.88
N PRO A 72 0.10 13.09 0.26
CA PRO A 72 0.47 13.19 -1.15
C PRO A 72 1.97 13.01 -1.43
N SER A 73 2.79 12.72 -0.44
CA SER A 73 4.24 12.60 -0.59
C SER A 73 4.80 11.39 0.16
N VAL A 74 6.10 11.15 0.01
CA VAL A 74 6.83 10.08 0.70
C VAL A 74 8.10 10.63 1.33
N GLY A 75 8.65 9.89 2.29
CA GLY A 75 9.97 10.22 2.85
C GLY A 75 11.09 10.14 1.80
N PRO A 76 12.10 11.02 1.88
CA PRO A 76 13.19 11.06 0.89
C PRO A 76 13.95 9.74 0.74
N GLU A 77 14.13 8.98 1.81
CA GLU A 77 14.77 7.66 1.76
C GLU A 77 14.03 6.68 0.87
N ARG A 78 12.70 6.67 0.90
CA ARG A 78 11.88 5.82 0.04
C ARG A 78 12.00 6.23 -1.42
N ALA A 79 12.02 7.53 -1.70
CA ALA A 79 12.26 8.07 -3.03
C ALA A 79 13.65 7.65 -3.54
N TYR A 80 14.68 7.77 -2.72
CA TYR A 80 16.04 7.32 -3.04
C TYR A 80 16.10 5.82 -3.34
N LEU A 81 15.50 4.97 -2.51
CA LEU A 81 15.49 3.51 -2.70
C LEU A 81 14.78 3.09 -4.01
N ARG A 82 13.78 3.85 -4.45
CA ARG A 82 13.19 3.71 -5.78
C ARG A 82 14.19 4.09 -6.87
N ASP A 83 14.82 5.25 -6.74
CA ASP A 83 15.70 5.81 -7.78
C ASP A 83 16.94 4.93 -8.04
N ILE A 84 17.46 4.27 -7.00
CA ILE A 84 18.55 3.29 -7.15
C ILE A 84 18.07 1.87 -7.48
N GLY A 85 16.77 1.66 -7.66
CA GLY A 85 16.18 0.35 -8.00
C GLY A 85 16.28 -0.70 -6.89
N ARG A 86 16.47 -0.30 -5.63
CA ARG A 86 16.57 -1.26 -4.52
C ARG A 86 15.23 -1.76 -4.03
N VAL A 87 14.19 -0.95 -4.17
CA VAL A 87 12.81 -1.29 -3.83
C VAL A 87 11.92 -1.10 -5.04
N ASN A 88 11.19 -2.14 -5.40
CA ASN A 88 10.18 -2.11 -6.45
C ASN A 88 8.87 -1.57 -5.86
N TYR A 89 8.35 -0.49 -6.42
CA TYR A 89 7.07 0.05 -5.98
C TYR A 89 5.96 -0.40 -6.93
N VAL A 90 4.91 -0.92 -6.34
CA VAL A 90 3.73 -1.47 -7.02
C VAL A 90 2.48 -0.94 -6.35
N THR A 91 1.32 -1.16 -6.96
CA THR A 91 0.05 -0.65 -6.44
C THR A 91 -0.95 -1.78 -6.19
N ALA A 92 -1.86 -1.55 -5.24
CA ALA A 92 -3.07 -2.33 -5.04
C ALA A 92 -4.28 -1.38 -4.91
N THR A 93 -5.43 -1.78 -5.44
CA THR A 93 -6.67 -1.01 -5.34
C THR A 93 -7.32 -1.17 -3.97
N ASP A 94 -8.28 -0.30 -3.66
CA ASP A 94 -9.08 -0.40 -2.44
C ASP A 94 -9.84 -1.74 -2.38
N GLU A 95 -10.39 -2.18 -3.51
CA GLU A 95 -11.10 -3.47 -3.60
C GLU A 95 -10.16 -4.64 -3.32
N GLU A 96 -8.95 -4.65 -3.90
CA GLU A 96 -7.94 -5.68 -3.63
C GLU A 96 -7.52 -5.69 -2.16
N ALA A 97 -7.36 -4.51 -1.54
CA ALA A 97 -7.01 -4.39 -0.13
C ALA A 97 -8.13 -4.90 0.80
N VAL A 98 -9.37 -4.57 0.52
CA VAL A 98 -10.53 -5.05 1.29
C VAL A 98 -10.74 -6.56 1.13
N ASP A 99 -10.57 -7.11 -0.08
CA ASP A 99 -10.58 -8.55 -0.31
C ASP A 99 -9.49 -9.26 0.51
N ALA A 100 -8.29 -8.70 0.54
CA ALA A 100 -7.20 -9.22 1.37
C ALA A 100 -7.48 -9.12 2.88
N PHE A 101 -8.12 -8.05 3.33
CA PHE A 101 -8.57 -7.89 4.71
C PHE A 101 -9.51 -9.04 5.13
N PHE A 102 -10.54 -9.33 4.34
CA PHE A 102 -11.47 -10.42 4.62
C PHE A 102 -10.80 -11.79 4.53
N LYS A 103 -9.97 -12.04 3.53
CA LYS A 103 -9.30 -13.32 3.34
C LYS A 103 -8.35 -13.65 4.49
N LEU A 104 -7.51 -12.70 4.92
CA LEU A 104 -6.62 -12.94 6.04
C LEU A 104 -7.40 -13.16 7.34
N SER A 105 -8.47 -12.39 7.55
CA SER A 105 -9.34 -12.56 8.72
C SER A 105 -10.00 -13.94 8.73
N ARG A 106 -10.49 -14.40 7.59
CA ARG A 106 -11.21 -15.67 7.45
C ARG A 106 -10.31 -16.89 7.55
N TYR A 107 -9.15 -16.86 6.87
CA TYR A 107 -8.30 -18.03 6.75
C TYR A 107 -7.26 -18.17 7.85
N GLU A 108 -6.78 -17.03 8.37
CA GLU A 108 -5.71 -17.01 9.37
C GLU A 108 -6.19 -16.49 10.75
N GLY A 109 -7.41 -15.97 10.85
CA GLY A 109 -7.92 -15.37 12.10
C GLY A 109 -7.22 -14.07 12.48
N ILE A 110 -6.56 -13.42 11.52
CA ILE A 110 -5.84 -12.15 11.71
C ILE A 110 -6.62 -11.04 11.03
N ILE A 111 -7.05 -10.03 11.79
CA ILE A 111 -7.66 -8.82 11.24
C ILE A 111 -6.53 -7.82 10.94
N PRO A 112 -6.11 -7.67 9.67
CA PRO A 112 -5.04 -6.74 9.33
C PRO A 112 -5.54 -5.30 9.32
N ALA A 113 -4.67 -4.33 9.57
CA ALA A 113 -4.98 -2.95 9.23
C ALA A 113 -5.14 -2.80 7.71
N LEU A 114 -6.02 -1.91 7.24
CA LEU A 114 -6.22 -1.65 5.81
C LEU A 114 -4.92 -1.21 5.10
N GLU A 115 -4.03 -0.52 5.82
CA GLU A 115 -2.69 -0.19 5.34
C GLU A 115 -1.88 -1.44 4.97
N SER A 116 -1.90 -2.46 5.82
CA SER A 116 -1.18 -3.73 5.60
C SER A 116 -1.88 -4.62 4.59
N SER A 117 -3.18 -4.50 4.46
CA SER A 117 -4.00 -5.25 3.51
C SER A 117 -3.56 -5.04 2.07
N HIS A 118 -3.07 -3.85 1.71
CA HIS A 118 -2.47 -3.59 0.39
C HIS A 118 -1.26 -4.50 0.11
N ALA A 119 -0.38 -4.68 1.10
CA ALA A 119 0.77 -5.57 0.94
C ALA A 119 0.36 -7.04 0.82
N ILE A 120 -0.66 -7.46 1.57
CA ILE A 120 -1.23 -8.82 1.51
C ILE A 120 -1.89 -9.05 0.14
N ALA A 121 -2.65 -8.08 -0.37
CA ALA A 121 -3.27 -8.14 -1.70
C ALA A 121 -2.23 -8.39 -2.79
N TYR A 122 -1.14 -7.61 -2.77
CA TYR A 122 -0.06 -7.81 -3.74
C TYR A 122 0.66 -9.16 -3.55
N ALA A 123 0.91 -9.58 -2.32
CA ALA A 123 1.53 -10.87 -2.04
C ALA A 123 0.68 -12.04 -2.58
N MET A 124 -0.65 -11.98 -2.44
CA MET A 124 -1.57 -12.97 -3.01
C MET A 124 -1.53 -12.97 -4.55
N LYS A 125 -1.47 -11.80 -5.18
CA LYS A 125 -1.34 -11.65 -6.63
C LYS A 125 -0.01 -12.23 -7.12
N TRP A 126 1.09 -11.83 -6.50
CA TRP A 126 2.43 -12.30 -6.84
C TRP A 126 2.55 -13.83 -6.71
N ALA A 127 1.98 -14.42 -5.64
CA ALA A 127 2.00 -15.87 -5.41
C ALA A 127 1.24 -16.67 -6.47
N ARG A 128 0.21 -16.10 -7.09
CA ARG A 128 -0.53 -16.74 -8.20
C ARG A 128 0.30 -16.78 -9.49
N GLU A 129 1.09 -15.76 -9.72
CA GLU A 129 1.91 -15.59 -10.93
C GLU A 129 3.26 -16.30 -10.83
N ASN A 130 3.74 -16.55 -9.59
CA ASN A 130 5.06 -17.10 -9.32
C ASN A 130 4.93 -18.37 -8.46
N ARG A 131 5.54 -19.45 -8.91
CA ARG A 131 5.52 -20.72 -8.18
C ARG A 131 6.84 -20.91 -7.44
N GLY A 132 6.73 -21.25 -6.16
CA GLY A 132 7.87 -21.53 -5.27
C GLY A 132 8.44 -20.28 -4.61
N GLY A 133 9.31 -20.48 -3.62
CA GLY A 133 9.89 -19.43 -2.81
C GLY A 133 9.07 -19.12 -1.56
N ALA A 134 9.54 -18.13 -0.80
CA ALA A 134 8.88 -17.62 0.40
C ALA A 134 8.60 -16.13 0.24
N ILE A 135 7.45 -15.67 0.71
CA ILE A 135 7.07 -14.26 0.75
C ILE A 135 6.98 -13.85 2.22
N LEU A 136 7.74 -12.84 2.61
CA LEU A 136 7.61 -12.22 3.91
C LEU A 136 6.79 -10.93 3.78
N VAL A 137 5.63 -10.88 4.42
CA VAL A 137 4.77 -9.68 4.43
C VAL A 137 4.86 -9.00 5.79
N ASN A 138 5.13 -7.70 5.79
CA ASN A 138 5.06 -6.89 7.01
C ASN A 138 3.59 -6.53 7.30
N CYS A 139 2.94 -7.35 8.11
CA CYS A 139 1.58 -7.10 8.60
C CYS A 139 1.63 -6.24 9.86
N SER A 140 1.81 -4.94 9.68
CA SER A 140 1.92 -3.96 10.77
C SER A 140 0.56 -3.41 11.19
N GLY A 141 0.55 -2.81 12.39
CA GLY A 141 -0.65 -2.21 12.94
C GLY A 141 -1.67 -3.24 13.41
N ARG A 142 -2.91 -2.81 13.50
CA ARG A 142 -4.05 -3.64 13.94
C ARG A 142 -5.30 -3.24 13.16
N GLY A 143 -6.11 -4.21 12.80
CA GLY A 143 -7.28 -4.00 11.93
C GLY A 143 -8.59 -3.76 12.69
N ASP A 144 -8.64 -3.94 14.00
CA ASP A 144 -9.84 -3.69 14.79
C ASP A 144 -10.34 -2.24 14.67
N LYS A 145 -9.46 -1.29 14.44
CA LYS A 145 -9.82 0.11 14.15
C LYS A 145 -10.59 0.31 12.84
N ASP A 146 -10.45 -0.63 11.90
CA ASP A 146 -11.00 -0.54 10.54
C ASP A 146 -12.29 -1.37 10.37
N VAL A 147 -12.63 -2.22 11.34
CA VAL A 147 -13.77 -3.17 11.23
C VAL A 147 -15.08 -2.44 10.97
N ASP A 148 -15.39 -1.41 11.75
CA ASP A 148 -16.65 -0.67 11.62
C ASP A 148 -16.77 -0.04 10.21
N TYR A 149 -15.69 0.59 9.75
CA TYR A 149 -15.63 1.18 8.42
C TYR A 149 -15.82 0.12 7.32
N VAL A 150 -15.10 -1.01 7.42
CA VAL A 150 -15.20 -2.09 6.42
C VAL A 150 -16.59 -2.69 6.39
N VAL A 151 -17.20 -2.94 7.55
CA VAL A 151 -18.55 -3.50 7.63
C VAL A 151 -19.59 -2.54 7.07
N GLU A 152 -19.48 -1.23 7.37
CA GLU A 152 -20.42 -0.22 6.90
C GLU A 152 -20.39 -0.06 5.38
N HIS A 153 -19.19 -0.11 4.76
CA HIS A 153 -19.03 0.22 3.34
C HIS A 153 -18.96 -1.03 2.43
N TYR A 154 -18.56 -2.19 2.97
CA TYR A 154 -18.32 -3.41 2.22
C TYR A 154 -19.06 -4.64 2.76
N GLY A 155 -19.88 -4.49 3.81
CA GLY A 155 -20.64 -5.58 4.42
C GLY A 155 -19.78 -6.54 5.24
N TYR A 156 -20.35 -7.68 5.61
CA TYR A 156 -19.68 -8.69 6.44
C TYR A 156 -18.82 -9.70 5.66
N GLY A 157 -18.59 -9.46 4.39
CA GLY A 157 -17.80 -10.37 3.55
C GLY A 157 -18.55 -11.63 3.08
N GLU A 158 -19.76 -11.88 3.57
CA GLU A 158 -20.60 -12.99 3.08
C GLU A 158 -21.15 -12.71 1.67
N ASP A 159 -21.40 -11.44 1.38
CA ASP A 159 -21.85 -10.96 0.07
C ASP A 159 -20.71 -10.78 -0.93
N HIS A 160 -19.47 -10.79 -0.47
CA HIS A 160 -18.30 -10.81 -1.33
C HIS A 160 -18.13 -12.21 -1.90
N GLN A 161 -18.52 -12.38 -3.15
CA GLN A 161 -18.17 -13.57 -3.93
C GLN A 161 -16.65 -13.52 -4.18
N PHE A 162 -15.90 -14.13 -3.28
CA PHE A 162 -14.47 -14.31 -3.49
C PHE A 162 -14.27 -15.17 -4.73
N PRO A 163 -13.58 -14.69 -5.76
CA PRO A 163 -13.19 -15.57 -6.86
C PRO A 163 -12.39 -16.73 -6.29
N ALA A 164 -12.78 -17.94 -6.71
CA ALA A 164 -12.17 -19.19 -6.28
C ALA A 164 -10.68 -19.29 -6.66
#